data_ce198fa34feb0ac285696bd020fe5df9
#
_entry.id   ce198fa34feb0ac285696bd020fe5df9
#
_cell.length_a   1.000
_cell.length_b   1.000
_cell.length_c   1.000
_cell.angle_alpha   90.00
_cell.angle_beta   90.00
_cell.angle_gamma   90.00
#
_symmetry.space_group_name_H-M   'P 1'
#
loop_
_entity.id
_entity.type
_entity.pdbx_description
1 polymer ?
#
loop_
_entity_poly.entity_id
_entity_poly.type
_entity_poly.pdbx_seq_one_letter_code
_entity_poly.pdbx_strand_id
1 'polypeptide(L)'
;MTEKGHLLAWKITGKLAIWMLLIVAGVSYFFFNYSLKTIKSLYAEIFHNKMLITYEYTRRVLSDVYVSVTNNVYYLEHDLDNPDNHKYVMERIVRSGTRVHSCGINFIADYYPKKGHRFCPFAWRNPTNREEINIEEKGDADFDYLDAEWFRSVIDGDTAKWSEPFYDGYDNKTTLAAYMVPIHDSKGKAIAVLGADVSLGWLTQKLAETDSTYNATGYVSDANGLKSQSYIINRNGTFITHPIGSRVMEGVFFNHLKGTGDFDIELLIEKMKNGTVSEKESEKKFLFYGQESYLFFTPLKYTDWMMVTVVPCRTIDMLGITYGFQIIVVLLLAMLSILILNFLFIWRR
;
A
#
# COMPACT_ATOMS: atom_id res chain seq x y z
N MET A 1 -60.10 0.52 -42.85
CA MET A 1 -60.27 1.04 -41.47
C MET A 1 -60.92 2.39 -41.49
N THR A 2 -61.88 2.65 -40.65
CA THR A 2 -62.54 3.97 -40.57
C THR A 2 -61.61 4.96 -39.81
N GLU A 3 -61.70 6.24 -40.20
CA GLU A 3 -60.91 7.32 -39.53
C GLU A 3 -61.03 7.31 -37.98
N LYS A 4 -62.19 6.86 -37.48
CA LYS A 4 -62.49 6.64 -36.06
C LYS A 4 -61.57 5.55 -35.43
N GLY A 5 -61.22 4.49 -36.18
CA GLY A 5 -60.36 3.42 -35.69
C GLY A 5 -58.90 3.86 -35.47
N HIS A 6 -58.40 4.69 -36.40
CA HIS A 6 -57.05 5.29 -36.24
C HIS A 6 -56.97 6.22 -35.03
N LEU A 7 -58.02 7.05 -34.84
CA LEU A 7 -58.06 7.99 -33.70
C LEU A 7 -58.12 7.25 -32.34
N LEU A 8 -58.83 6.11 -32.30
CA LEU A 8 -58.91 5.26 -31.09
C LEU A 8 -57.56 4.58 -30.79
N ALA A 9 -56.91 4.02 -31.83
CA ALA A 9 -55.58 3.41 -31.68
C ALA A 9 -54.55 4.40 -31.11
N TRP A 10 -54.50 5.62 -31.63
CA TRP A 10 -53.64 6.68 -31.13
C TRP A 10 -53.92 7.06 -29.67
N LYS A 11 -55.19 7.20 -29.29
CA LYS A 11 -55.60 7.55 -27.91
C LYS A 11 -55.21 6.45 -26.90
N ILE A 12 -55.42 5.16 -27.24
CA ILE A 12 -55.10 4.04 -26.39
C ILE A 12 -53.61 3.89 -26.26
N THR A 13 -52.84 3.92 -27.37
CA THR A 13 -51.40 3.82 -27.38
C THR A 13 -50.75 5.02 -26.65
N GLY A 14 -51.29 6.24 -26.80
CA GLY A 14 -50.80 7.39 -26.05
C GLY A 14 -50.97 7.30 -24.55
N LYS A 15 -52.14 6.82 -24.06
CA LYS A 15 -52.35 6.57 -22.62
C LYS A 15 -51.40 5.47 -22.09
N LEU A 16 -51.27 4.38 -22.85
CA LEU A 16 -50.33 3.29 -22.48
C LEU A 16 -48.88 3.79 -22.42
N ALA A 17 -48.46 4.61 -23.37
CA ALA A 17 -47.14 5.21 -23.41
C ALA A 17 -46.84 6.07 -22.16
N ILE A 18 -47.81 6.88 -21.69
CA ILE A 18 -47.64 7.68 -20.46
C ILE A 18 -47.41 6.80 -19.23
N TRP A 19 -48.26 5.77 -19.05
CA TRP A 19 -48.08 4.84 -17.92
C TRP A 19 -46.76 4.07 -17.99
N MET A 20 -46.41 3.61 -19.18
CA MET A 20 -45.11 2.93 -19.38
C MET A 20 -43.92 3.84 -19.09
N LEU A 21 -43.98 5.14 -19.50
CA LEU A 21 -42.92 6.11 -19.17
C LEU A 21 -42.78 6.31 -17.67
N LEU A 22 -43.89 6.41 -16.92
CA LEU A 22 -43.82 6.53 -15.44
C LEU A 22 -43.20 5.29 -14.80
N ILE A 23 -43.59 4.10 -15.27
CA ILE A 23 -42.99 2.85 -14.77
C ILE A 23 -41.51 2.77 -15.12
N VAL A 24 -41.14 3.04 -16.37
CA VAL A 24 -39.74 3.02 -16.81
C VAL A 24 -38.90 4.05 -16.03
N ALA A 25 -39.44 5.25 -15.77
CA ALA A 25 -38.76 6.27 -14.99
C ALA A 25 -38.50 5.79 -13.55
N GLY A 26 -39.50 5.21 -12.89
CA GLY A 26 -39.34 4.67 -11.53
C GLY A 26 -38.35 3.50 -11.46
N VAL A 27 -38.47 2.56 -12.39
CA VAL A 27 -37.55 1.40 -12.50
C VAL A 27 -36.13 1.87 -12.83
N SER A 28 -35.99 2.82 -13.77
CA SER A 28 -34.68 3.37 -14.12
C SER A 28 -34.01 4.08 -12.95
N TYR A 29 -34.76 4.87 -12.18
CA TYR A 29 -34.26 5.55 -10.98
C TYR A 29 -33.77 4.52 -9.94
N PHE A 30 -34.55 3.47 -9.68
CA PHE A 30 -34.19 2.41 -8.76
C PHE A 30 -32.92 1.68 -9.22
N PHE A 31 -32.88 1.22 -10.46
CA PHE A 31 -31.73 0.48 -10.99
C PHE A 31 -30.47 1.34 -11.12
N PHE A 32 -30.61 2.63 -11.44
CA PHE A 32 -29.48 3.55 -11.49
C PHE A 32 -28.83 3.69 -10.12
N ASN A 33 -29.62 3.94 -9.07
CA ASN A 33 -29.09 4.03 -7.70
C ASN A 33 -28.54 2.69 -7.20
N TYR A 34 -29.21 1.58 -7.55
CA TYR A 34 -28.73 0.24 -7.24
C TYR A 34 -27.39 -0.05 -7.92
N SER A 35 -27.25 0.29 -9.21
CA SER A 35 -25.99 0.15 -9.96
C SER A 35 -24.86 0.92 -9.30
N LEU A 36 -25.07 2.21 -8.98
CA LEU A 36 -24.06 3.03 -8.30
C LEU A 36 -23.59 2.39 -6.99
N LYS A 37 -24.53 1.97 -6.15
CA LYS A 37 -24.20 1.34 -4.86
C LYS A 37 -23.47 0.01 -5.02
N THR A 38 -23.93 -0.84 -5.95
CA THR A 38 -23.36 -2.17 -6.19
C THR A 38 -21.95 -2.07 -6.78
N ILE A 39 -21.75 -1.19 -7.76
CA ILE A 39 -20.44 -0.94 -8.35
C ILE A 39 -19.47 -0.41 -7.30
N LYS A 40 -19.89 0.55 -6.47
CA LYS A 40 -19.06 1.07 -5.38
C LYS A 40 -18.63 -0.04 -4.40
N SER A 41 -19.56 -0.88 -3.96
CA SER A 41 -19.28 -2.01 -3.05
C SER A 41 -18.33 -3.03 -3.68
N LEU A 42 -18.56 -3.40 -4.96
CA LEU A 42 -17.72 -4.33 -5.70
C LEU A 42 -16.28 -3.81 -5.84
N TYR A 43 -16.12 -2.53 -6.16
CA TYR A 43 -14.79 -1.93 -6.28
C TYR A 43 -14.09 -1.79 -4.93
N ALA A 44 -14.82 -1.47 -3.86
CA ALA A 44 -14.26 -1.47 -2.51
C ALA A 44 -13.68 -2.86 -2.17
N GLU A 45 -14.41 -3.94 -2.48
CA GLU A 45 -13.94 -5.31 -2.28
C GLU A 45 -12.72 -5.65 -3.17
N ILE A 46 -12.73 -5.26 -4.44
CA ILE A 46 -11.60 -5.48 -5.37
C ILE A 46 -10.33 -4.79 -4.84
N PHE A 47 -10.44 -3.52 -4.41
CA PHE A 47 -9.28 -2.78 -3.90
C PHE A 47 -8.84 -3.27 -2.53
N HIS A 48 -9.75 -3.70 -1.68
CA HIS A 48 -9.42 -4.38 -0.43
C HIS A 48 -8.62 -5.67 -0.69
N ASN A 49 -9.09 -6.52 -1.59
CA ASN A 49 -8.40 -7.76 -1.96
C ASN A 49 -7.03 -7.49 -2.61
N LYS A 50 -6.91 -6.47 -3.47
CA LYS A 50 -5.63 -6.00 -4.02
C LYS A 50 -4.67 -5.63 -2.91
N MET A 51 -5.12 -4.83 -1.96
CA MET A 51 -4.31 -4.40 -0.82
C MET A 51 -3.88 -5.61 0.02
N LEU A 52 -4.75 -6.58 0.30
CA LEU A 52 -4.42 -7.79 1.05
C LEU A 52 -3.34 -8.63 0.36
N ILE A 53 -3.39 -8.82 -0.95
CA ILE A 53 -2.36 -9.58 -1.70
C ILE A 53 -0.99 -8.92 -1.52
N THR A 54 -0.94 -7.60 -1.70
CA THR A 54 0.32 -6.84 -1.57
C THR A 54 0.79 -6.80 -0.11
N TYR A 55 -0.14 -6.66 0.83
CA TYR A 55 0.11 -6.73 2.26
C TYR A 55 0.75 -8.06 2.66
N GLU A 56 0.15 -9.19 2.26
CA GLU A 56 0.67 -10.52 2.61
C GLU A 56 2.05 -10.78 2.02
N TYR A 57 2.31 -10.32 0.80
CA TYR A 57 3.63 -10.39 0.21
C TYR A 57 4.67 -9.57 0.98
N THR A 58 4.34 -8.31 1.29
CA THR A 58 5.21 -7.40 2.06
C THR A 58 5.45 -7.96 3.46
N ARG A 59 4.38 -8.35 4.15
CA ARG A 59 4.44 -8.96 5.49
C ARG A 59 5.36 -10.17 5.53
N ARG A 60 5.29 -11.05 4.52
CA ARG A 60 6.15 -12.23 4.44
C ARG A 60 7.62 -11.84 4.39
N VAL A 61 7.99 -10.91 3.52
CA VAL A 61 9.40 -10.47 3.39
C VAL A 61 9.90 -9.82 4.68
N LEU A 62 9.11 -8.93 5.28
CA LEU A 62 9.49 -8.30 6.57
C LEU A 62 9.58 -9.32 7.70
N SER A 63 8.68 -10.30 7.72
CA SER A 63 8.70 -11.41 8.69
C SER A 63 9.93 -12.29 8.51
N ASP A 64 10.35 -12.58 7.28
CA ASP A 64 11.54 -13.39 7.00
C ASP A 64 12.80 -12.71 7.55
N VAL A 65 12.91 -11.39 7.39
CA VAL A 65 14.02 -10.60 7.98
C VAL A 65 13.96 -10.62 9.50
N TYR A 66 12.78 -10.32 10.07
CA TYR A 66 12.55 -10.36 11.51
C TYR A 66 12.97 -11.70 12.11
N VAL A 67 12.50 -12.82 11.55
CA VAL A 67 12.80 -14.17 12.03
C VAL A 67 14.28 -14.49 11.87
N SER A 68 14.88 -14.12 10.72
CA SER A 68 16.30 -14.37 10.48
C SER A 68 17.19 -13.66 11.50
N VAL A 69 16.93 -12.37 11.76
CA VAL A 69 17.69 -11.58 12.73
C VAL A 69 17.46 -12.13 14.13
N THR A 70 16.22 -12.28 14.57
CA THR A 70 15.88 -12.67 15.95
C THR A 70 16.43 -14.05 16.30
N ASN A 71 16.38 -15.02 15.38
CA ASN A 71 16.92 -16.36 15.61
C ASN A 71 18.46 -16.36 15.72
N ASN A 72 19.13 -15.35 15.21
CA ASN A 72 20.58 -15.26 15.27
C ASN A 72 21.11 -14.48 16.49
N VAL A 73 20.27 -13.72 17.18
CA VAL A 73 20.63 -13.01 18.43
C VAL A 73 21.22 -13.99 19.44
N TYR A 74 20.54 -15.12 19.68
CA TYR A 74 21.00 -16.15 20.62
C TYR A 74 22.43 -16.60 20.34
N TYR A 75 22.79 -16.85 19.10
CA TYR A 75 24.12 -17.31 18.72
C TYR A 75 25.18 -16.23 18.96
N LEU A 76 24.86 -14.96 18.70
CA LEU A 76 25.77 -13.85 18.96
C LEU A 76 26.02 -13.66 20.46
N GLU A 77 24.95 -13.65 21.26
CA GLU A 77 25.03 -13.48 22.70
C GLU A 77 25.83 -14.61 23.42
N HIS A 78 25.85 -15.81 22.81
CA HIS A 78 26.59 -16.96 23.36
C HIS A 78 28.02 -17.13 22.80
N ASP A 79 28.43 -16.31 21.82
CA ASP A 79 29.78 -16.36 21.22
C ASP A 79 30.48 -14.99 21.25
N LEU A 80 30.17 -14.16 22.24
CA LEU A 80 30.78 -12.84 22.41
C LEU A 80 32.28 -12.87 22.65
N ASP A 81 32.81 -13.97 23.19
CA ASP A 81 34.25 -14.14 23.44
C ASP A 81 35.06 -14.32 22.14
N ASN A 82 34.39 -14.62 21.01
CA ASN A 82 34.99 -14.89 19.71
C ASN A 82 34.51 -13.92 18.61
N PRO A 83 34.91 -12.64 18.63
CA PRO A 83 34.42 -11.63 17.70
C PRO A 83 34.66 -11.98 16.22
N ASP A 84 35.69 -12.78 15.91
CA ASP A 84 35.97 -13.20 14.53
C ASP A 84 34.91 -14.18 13.96
N ASN A 85 34.11 -14.82 14.82
CA ASN A 85 33.02 -15.70 14.41
C ASN A 85 31.76 -14.94 14.02
N HIS A 86 31.60 -13.71 14.41
CA HIS A 86 30.38 -12.90 14.11
C HIS A 86 30.14 -12.80 12.61
N LYS A 87 31.18 -12.82 11.78
CA LYS A 87 31.07 -12.84 10.32
C LYS A 87 30.21 -14.00 9.79
N TYR A 88 30.27 -15.18 10.41
CA TYR A 88 29.47 -16.33 9.98
C TYR A 88 27.98 -16.15 10.27
N VAL A 89 27.67 -15.45 11.37
CA VAL A 89 26.28 -15.12 11.70
C VAL A 89 25.73 -14.10 10.71
N MET A 90 26.48 -13.05 10.39
CA MET A 90 26.07 -12.04 9.41
C MET A 90 25.91 -12.65 8.01
N GLU A 91 26.88 -13.47 7.56
CA GLU A 91 26.79 -14.19 6.30
C GLU A 91 25.51 -15.06 6.25
N ARG A 92 25.20 -15.78 7.32
CA ARG A 92 23.99 -16.60 7.42
C ARG A 92 22.72 -15.76 7.32
N ILE A 93 22.66 -14.59 7.97
CA ILE A 93 21.51 -13.68 7.88
C ILE A 93 21.34 -13.17 6.45
N VAL A 94 22.42 -12.72 5.80
CA VAL A 94 22.36 -12.22 4.42
C VAL A 94 21.98 -13.34 3.43
N ARG A 95 22.44 -14.58 3.64
CA ARG A 95 22.09 -15.74 2.80
C ARG A 95 20.66 -16.23 3.02
N SER A 96 20.14 -16.16 4.23
CA SER A 96 18.83 -16.71 4.59
C SER A 96 17.68 -16.01 3.88
N GLY A 97 17.83 -14.73 3.55
CA GLY A 97 16.82 -13.92 2.89
C GLY A 97 17.29 -13.35 1.56
N THR A 98 16.63 -13.68 0.45
CA THR A 98 16.96 -13.12 -0.87
C THR A 98 16.78 -11.59 -0.95
N ARG A 99 16.09 -11.01 0.04
CA ARG A 99 15.79 -9.59 0.14
C ARG A 99 16.66 -8.83 1.14
N VAL A 100 17.42 -9.55 1.98
CA VAL A 100 18.43 -8.93 2.85
C VAL A 100 19.55 -8.40 1.97
N HIS A 101 19.78 -7.10 2.03
CA HIS A 101 20.83 -6.40 1.29
C HIS A 101 22.16 -6.50 2.02
N SER A 102 22.15 -6.20 3.30
CA SER A 102 23.31 -6.18 4.18
C SER A 102 22.94 -6.50 5.62
N CYS A 103 23.96 -6.78 6.43
CA CYS A 103 23.81 -7.03 7.85
C CYS A 103 25.08 -6.55 8.58
N GLY A 104 24.90 -5.85 9.68
CA GLY A 104 26.00 -5.34 10.50
C GLY A 104 25.76 -5.51 12.00
N ILE A 105 26.85 -5.60 12.76
CA ILE A 105 26.81 -5.58 14.22
C ILE A 105 27.62 -4.37 14.69
N ASN A 106 26.99 -3.45 15.39
CA ASN A 106 27.59 -2.20 15.85
C ASN A 106 27.75 -2.27 17.37
N PHE A 107 28.96 -2.42 17.86
CA PHE A 107 29.24 -2.53 19.29
C PHE A 107 29.38 -1.17 19.97
N ILE A 108 29.10 -1.09 21.27
CA ILE A 108 29.39 0.10 22.08
C ILE A 108 30.89 0.35 22.08
N ALA A 109 31.29 1.60 22.36
CA ALA A 109 32.71 2.01 22.41
C ALA A 109 33.57 1.08 23.28
N ASP A 110 34.74 0.73 22.75
CA ASP A 110 35.78 -0.04 23.48
C ASP A 110 35.33 -1.43 23.96
N TYR A 111 34.25 -2.01 23.46
CA TYR A 111 33.79 -3.34 23.88
C TYR A 111 34.84 -4.43 23.59
N TYR A 112 35.50 -4.35 22.43
CA TYR A 112 36.65 -5.17 22.07
C TYR A 112 37.91 -4.31 21.92
N PRO A 113 38.67 -4.02 22.96
CA PRO A 113 39.80 -3.08 22.90
C PRO A 113 40.87 -3.44 21.85
N LYS A 114 41.00 -4.72 21.49
CA LYS A 114 41.91 -5.19 20.43
C LYS A 114 41.41 -4.90 19.02
N LYS A 115 40.14 -4.59 18.87
CA LYS A 115 39.48 -4.26 17.59
C LYS A 115 39.34 -2.76 17.37
N GLY A 116 39.72 -1.93 18.33
CA GLY A 116 39.65 -0.48 18.26
C GLY A 116 38.48 0.11 19.08
N HIS A 117 38.34 1.43 19.03
CA HIS A 117 37.30 2.15 19.75
C HIS A 117 35.91 1.84 19.22
N ARG A 118 35.78 1.65 17.89
CA ARG A 118 34.54 1.26 17.20
C ARG A 118 34.80 -0.08 16.53
N PHE A 119 33.92 -1.03 16.75
CA PHE A 119 33.98 -2.32 16.09
C PHE A 119 32.60 -2.61 15.43
N CYS A 120 32.60 -2.64 14.10
CA CYS A 120 31.40 -2.87 13.28
C CYS A 120 31.71 -3.86 12.17
N PRO A 121 31.66 -5.17 12.42
CA PRO A 121 31.69 -6.15 11.35
C PRO A 121 30.41 -6.04 10.50
N PHE A 122 30.58 -6.11 9.19
CA PHE A 122 29.54 -5.84 8.21
C PHE A 122 29.61 -6.82 7.04
N ALA A 123 28.47 -7.35 6.62
CA ALA A 123 28.35 -8.23 5.48
C ALA A 123 27.32 -7.70 4.51
N TRP A 124 27.62 -7.72 3.21
CA TRP A 124 26.67 -7.28 2.19
C TRP A 124 26.72 -8.15 0.94
N ARG A 125 25.59 -8.19 0.27
CA ARG A 125 25.44 -8.94 -0.98
C ARG A 125 26.10 -8.19 -2.13
N ASN A 126 26.97 -8.87 -2.87
CA ASN A 126 27.63 -8.26 -4.02
C ASN A 126 26.56 -7.85 -5.08
N PRO A 127 26.52 -6.59 -5.51
CA PRO A 127 25.51 -6.11 -6.46
C PRO A 127 25.64 -6.74 -7.86
N THR A 128 26.85 -7.16 -8.24
CA THR A 128 27.13 -7.77 -9.53
C THR A 128 26.94 -9.29 -9.52
N ASN A 129 27.36 -9.94 -8.41
CA ASN A 129 27.19 -11.38 -8.22
C ASN A 129 26.42 -11.62 -6.91
N ARG A 130 25.12 -11.77 -6.99
CA ARG A 130 24.24 -11.85 -5.81
C ARG A 130 24.43 -13.09 -4.94
N GLU A 131 25.12 -14.10 -5.41
CA GLU A 131 25.49 -15.29 -4.63
C GLU A 131 26.71 -15.04 -3.73
N GLU A 132 27.50 -14.02 -4.05
CA GLU A 132 28.70 -13.64 -3.31
C GLU A 132 28.32 -12.66 -2.18
N ILE A 133 28.88 -12.91 -1.01
CA ILE A 133 28.75 -12.05 0.17
C ILE A 133 30.12 -11.54 0.54
N ASN A 134 30.24 -10.23 0.55
CA ASN A 134 31.44 -9.54 1.01
C ASN A 134 31.32 -9.31 2.51
N ILE A 135 32.45 -9.40 3.21
CA ILE A 135 32.53 -9.16 4.66
C ILE A 135 33.70 -8.21 4.91
N GLU A 136 33.48 -7.20 5.71
CA GLU A 136 34.52 -6.25 6.14
C GLU A 136 34.31 -5.86 7.62
N GLU A 137 35.35 -5.34 8.25
CA GLU A 137 35.25 -4.68 9.54
C GLU A 137 35.29 -3.17 9.29
N LYS A 138 34.19 -2.51 9.50
CA LYS A 138 34.09 -1.03 9.51
C LYS A 138 34.30 -0.58 10.94
N GLY A 139 34.79 0.62 11.14
CA GLY A 139 34.76 1.05 12.51
C GLY A 139 35.56 2.26 12.92
N ASP A 140 36.56 2.73 12.18
CA ASP A 140 37.32 3.81 12.72
C ASP A 140 37.00 5.19 12.15
N ALA A 141 37.64 5.65 11.11
CA ALA A 141 37.54 7.06 10.72
C ALA A 141 36.29 7.39 9.89
N ASP A 142 35.72 6.38 9.21
CA ASP A 142 34.77 6.62 8.14
C ASP A 142 33.30 6.39 8.54
N PHE A 143 33.03 5.78 9.69
CA PHE A 143 31.67 5.44 10.11
C PHE A 143 31.45 5.67 11.59
N ASP A 144 31.06 6.89 11.95
CA ASP A 144 30.68 7.24 13.33
C ASP A 144 29.21 6.93 13.57
N TYR A 145 28.95 5.81 14.25
CA TYR A 145 27.58 5.37 14.61
C TYR A 145 27.26 5.58 16.09
N LEU A 146 28.26 5.82 16.96
CA LEU A 146 28.04 5.80 18.41
C LEU A 146 27.06 6.86 18.88
N ASP A 147 27.06 8.03 18.23
CA ASP A 147 26.15 9.15 18.51
C ASP A 147 24.96 9.21 17.55
N ALA A 148 24.87 8.25 16.59
CA ALA A 148 23.76 8.21 15.66
C ALA A 148 22.44 7.88 16.38
N GLU A 149 21.37 8.63 16.06
CA GLU A 149 20.06 8.48 16.70
C GLU A 149 19.52 7.03 16.57
N TRP A 150 19.70 6.40 15.41
CA TRP A 150 19.26 5.04 15.17
C TRP A 150 19.94 4.04 16.14
N PHE A 151 21.27 4.20 16.40
CA PHE A 151 22.02 3.35 17.30
C PHE A 151 21.63 3.59 18.76
N ARG A 152 21.66 4.87 19.18
CA ARG A 152 21.31 5.27 20.55
C ARG A 152 19.89 4.85 20.92
N SER A 153 18.93 5.02 20.02
CA SER A 153 17.55 4.66 20.30
C SER A 153 17.30 3.16 20.50
N VAL A 154 18.16 2.29 19.98
CA VAL A 154 18.10 0.84 20.23
C VAL A 154 18.86 0.47 21.49
N ILE A 155 20.08 0.99 21.67
CA ILE A 155 20.92 0.70 22.85
C ILE A 155 20.28 1.24 24.13
N ASP A 156 19.85 2.51 24.14
CA ASP A 156 19.32 3.17 25.33
C ASP A 156 17.87 2.75 25.61
N GLY A 157 17.10 2.44 24.56
CA GLY A 157 15.72 1.97 24.67
C GLY A 157 15.57 0.48 24.89
N ASP A 158 16.63 -0.29 24.71
CA ASP A 158 16.65 -1.76 24.82
C ASP A 158 15.50 -2.46 24.09
N THR A 159 15.20 -1.98 22.87
CA THR A 159 14.03 -2.41 22.13
C THR A 159 14.34 -2.56 20.64
N ALA A 160 13.94 -3.71 20.08
CA ALA A 160 14.05 -3.96 18.65
C ALA A 160 13.05 -3.11 17.86
N LYS A 161 13.49 -2.58 16.71
CA LYS A 161 12.64 -1.75 15.84
C LYS A 161 13.12 -1.70 14.40
N TRP A 162 12.24 -1.30 13.49
CA TRP A 162 12.63 -0.89 12.15
C TRP A 162 13.13 0.57 12.15
N SER A 163 14.16 0.83 11.34
CA SER A 163 14.65 2.19 11.13
C SER A 163 13.69 3.00 10.24
N GLU A 164 13.84 4.33 10.28
CA GLU A 164 13.41 5.16 9.16
C GLU A 164 14.22 4.76 7.90
N PRO A 165 13.70 5.01 6.68
CA PRO A 165 14.47 4.80 5.46
C PRO A 165 15.75 5.62 5.44
N PHE A 166 16.80 5.08 4.83
CA PHE A 166 18.07 5.76 4.62
C PHE A 166 18.69 5.35 3.28
N TYR A 167 19.66 6.14 2.80
CA TYR A 167 20.41 5.78 1.61
C TYR A 167 21.57 4.85 1.97
N ASP A 168 21.82 3.86 1.11
CA ASP A 168 23.00 3.02 1.22
C ASP A 168 24.26 3.89 1.13
N GLY A 169 25.14 3.76 2.12
CA GLY A 169 26.39 4.52 2.19
C GLY A 169 27.37 4.23 1.07
N TYR A 170 27.19 3.15 0.29
CA TYR A 170 28.08 2.81 -0.82
C TYR A 170 27.71 3.52 -2.13
N ASP A 171 26.43 3.59 -2.46
CA ASP A 171 25.99 4.14 -3.75
C ASP A 171 25.19 5.44 -3.62
N ASN A 172 24.76 5.80 -2.43
CA ASN A 172 23.90 6.96 -2.14
C ASN A 172 22.63 7.04 -3.01
N LYS A 173 22.16 5.89 -3.51
CA LYS A 173 21.00 5.79 -4.41
C LYS A 173 20.01 4.73 -3.95
N THR A 174 20.52 3.60 -3.47
CA THR A 174 19.68 2.52 -2.96
C THR A 174 19.06 2.95 -1.63
N THR A 175 17.74 2.97 -1.57
CA THR A 175 17.01 3.23 -0.31
C THR A 175 16.85 1.94 0.46
N LEU A 176 17.21 1.97 1.72
CA LEU A 176 17.20 0.84 2.66
C LEU A 176 16.31 1.16 3.86
N ALA A 177 15.88 0.13 4.55
CA ALA A 177 15.40 0.18 5.92
C ALA A 177 15.98 -1.01 6.69
N ALA A 178 16.36 -0.81 7.93
CA ALA A 178 16.99 -1.82 8.78
C ALA A 178 16.02 -2.33 9.85
N TYR A 179 15.99 -3.64 10.06
CA TYR A 179 15.47 -4.21 11.30
C TYR A 179 16.62 -4.33 12.29
N MET A 180 16.52 -3.64 13.42
CA MET A 180 17.59 -3.47 14.41
C MET A 180 17.18 -4.10 15.73
N VAL A 181 18.10 -4.87 16.34
CA VAL A 181 17.88 -5.61 17.60
C VAL A 181 19.07 -5.38 18.54
N PRO A 182 18.83 -5.08 19.82
CA PRO A 182 19.91 -5.03 20.81
C PRO A 182 20.50 -6.43 21.05
N ILE A 183 21.82 -6.51 21.24
CA ILE A 183 22.56 -7.69 21.66
C ILE A 183 23.02 -7.47 23.09
N HIS A 184 22.85 -8.48 23.96
CA HIS A 184 23.12 -8.38 25.38
C HIS A 184 24.33 -9.19 25.80
N ASP A 185 25.03 -8.70 26.82
CA ASP A 185 26.05 -9.47 27.54
C ASP A 185 25.39 -10.46 28.54
N SER A 186 26.19 -11.26 29.19
CA SER A 186 25.76 -12.24 30.20
C SER A 186 25.06 -11.61 31.43
N LYS A 187 25.13 -10.28 31.60
CA LYS A 187 24.46 -9.50 32.66
C LYS A 187 23.16 -8.87 32.20
N GLY A 188 22.77 -9.08 30.92
CA GLY A 188 21.58 -8.50 30.32
C GLY A 188 21.73 -7.01 29.93
N LYS A 189 22.96 -6.51 29.81
CA LYS A 189 23.22 -5.16 29.34
C LYS A 189 23.32 -5.16 27.81
N ALA A 190 22.59 -4.26 27.13
CA ALA A 190 22.73 -4.04 25.71
C ALA A 190 24.14 -3.51 25.38
N ILE A 191 24.88 -4.23 24.54
CA ILE A 191 26.29 -3.98 24.20
C ILE A 191 26.52 -3.78 22.70
N ALA A 192 25.57 -4.13 21.87
CA ALA A 192 25.65 -3.95 20.44
C ALA A 192 24.24 -3.86 19.81
N VAL A 193 24.19 -3.37 18.58
CA VAL A 193 23.00 -3.43 17.72
C VAL A 193 23.31 -4.31 16.52
N LEU A 194 22.53 -5.39 16.37
CA LEU A 194 22.48 -6.18 15.15
C LEU A 194 21.45 -5.57 14.21
N GLY A 195 21.85 -5.15 13.01
CA GLY A 195 20.98 -4.61 11.98
C GLY A 195 21.00 -5.45 10.72
N ALA A 196 19.84 -5.67 10.10
CA ALA A 196 19.74 -6.25 8.77
C ALA A 196 18.93 -5.33 7.86
N ASP A 197 19.56 -4.95 6.75
CA ASP A 197 19.04 -3.95 5.82
C ASP A 197 18.26 -4.62 4.69
N VAL A 198 17.12 -4.02 4.35
CA VAL A 198 16.26 -4.44 3.23
C VAL A 198 16.18 -3.31 2.22
N SER A 199 16.48 -3.60 0.96
CA SER A 199 16.27 -2.60 -0.11
C SER A 199 14.78 -2.34 -0.31
N LEU A 200 14.38 -1.07 -0.32
CA LEU A 200 13.00 -0.65 -0.55
C LEU A 200 12.63 -0.62 -2.04
N GLY A 201 13.63 -0.70 -2.93
CA GLY A 201 13.42 -0.68 -4.38
C GLY A 201 12.53 -1.83 -4.88
N TRP A 202 12.77 -3.06 -4.41
CA TRP A 202 11.93 -4.20 -4.79
C TRP A 202 10.49 -4.05 -4.29
N LEU A 203 10.30 -3.42 -3.13
CA LEU A 203 8.98 -3.18 -2.55
C LEU A 203 8.21 -2.15 -3.38
N THR A 204 8.87 -1.07 -3.76
CA THR A 204 8.33 -0.07 -4.70
C THR A 204 7.95 -0.71 -6.03
N GLN A 205 8.84 -1.56 -6.58
CA GLN A 205 8.57 -2.28 -7.83
C GLN A 205 7.35 -3.22 -7.68
N LYS A 206 7.27 -3.97 -6.58
CA LYS A 206 6.15 -4.90 -6.34
C LYS A 206 4.80 -4.18 -6.23
N LEU A 207 4.78 -3.04 -5.54
CA LEU A 207 3.59 -2.19 -5.50
C LEU A 207 3.20 -1.70 -6.90
N ALA A 208 4.15 -1.21 -7.68
CA ALA A 208 3.92 -0.74 -9.03
C ALA A 208 3.43 -1.84 -9.98
N GLU A 209 3.97 -3.05 -9.89
CA GLU A 209 3.52 -4.22 -10.67
C GLU A 209 2.07 -4.57 -10.32
N THR A 210 1.73 -4.62 -9.02
CA THR A 210 0.37 -4.90 -8.57
C THR A 210 -0.59 -3.80 -9.03
N ASP A 211 -0.22 -2.54 -8.86
CA ASP A 211 -1.01 -1.40 -9.34
C ASP A 211 -1.22 -1.45 -10.86
N SER A 212 -0.16 -1.76 -11.62
CA SER A 212 -0.23 -1.90 -13.08
C SER A 212 -1.20 -3.00 -13.50
N THR A 213 -1.14 -4.18 -12.85
CA THR A 213 -2.03 -5.30 -13.13
C THR A 213 -3.49 -4.91 -12.94
N TYR A 214 -3.83 -4.29 -11.83
CA TYR A 214 -5.20 -3.85 -11.55
C TYR A 214 -5.65 -2.69 -12.45
N ASN A 215 -4.74 -1.77 -12.80
CA ASN A 215 -5.03 -0.67 -13.72
C ASN A 215 -5.20 -1.15 -15.17
N ALA A 216 -4.53 -2.25 -15.58
CA ALA A 216 -4.63 -2.82 -16.93
C ALA A 216 -5.94 -3.56 -17.21
N THR A 217 -6.68 -3.97 -16.19
CA THR A 217 -7.98 -4.67 -16.36
C THR A 217 -9.07 -3.79 -16.98
N GLY A 218 -8.76 -2.53 -17.32
CA GLY A 218 -9.69 -1.58 -17.94
C GLY A 218 -10.76 -1.03 -17.00
N TYR A 219 -10.86 -1.61 -15.82
CA TYR A 219 -11.83 -1.19 -14.81
C TYR A 219 -11.39 0.05 -14.02
N VAL A 220 -10.16 0.52 -14.18
CA VAL A 220 -9.56 1.54 -13.30
C VAL A 220 -8.88 2.69 -14.04
N SER A 221 -8.82 2.69 -15.36
CA SER A 221 -8.31 3.85 -16.11
C SER A 221 -9.44 4.73 -16.56
N ASP A 222 -9.50 5.98 -16.08
CA ASP A 222 -10.36 6.97 -16.71
C ASP A 222 -9.71 7.52 -17.99
N ALA A 223 -10.50 8.25 -18.78
CA ALA A 223 -10.03 8.90 -20.01
C ALA A 223 -8.91 9.93 -19.76
N ASN A 224 -8.63 10.31 -18.50
CA ASN A 224 -7.63 11.28 -18.09
C ASN A 224 -6.36 10.61 -17.51
N GLY A 225 -6.25 9.27 -17.58
CA GLY A 225 -5.07 8.53 -17.13
C GLY A 225 -4.93 8.43 -15.60
N LEU A 226 -5.98 8.72 -14.85
CA LEU A 226 -5.98 8.61 -13.39
C LEU A 226 -6.03 7.13 -12.99
N LYS A 227 -5.05 6.71 -12.20
CA LYS A 227 -4.83 5.31 -11.81
C LYS A 227 -4.83 5.17 -10.31
N SER A 228 -5.21 3.99 -9.82
CA SER A 228 -4.99 3.66 -8.41
C SER A 228 -3.48 3.55 -8.13
N GLN A 229 -3.05 4.04 -6.98
CA GLN A 229 -1.65 3.99 -6.54
C GLN A 229 -1.56 3.51 -5.10
N SER A 230 -0.59 2.65 -4.84
CA SER A 230 -0.31 2.12 -3.52
C SER A 230 1.02 2.63 -3.00
N TYR A 231 1.06 2.93 -1.70
CA TYR A 231 2.21 3.47 -0.99
C TYR A 231 2.39 2.70 0.32
N ILE A 232 3.62 2.72 0.84
CA ILE A 232 3.89 2.43 2.24
C ILE A 232 4.40 3.71 2.88
N ILE A 233 3.84 4.05 4.02
CA ILE A 233 4.20 5.24 4.80
C ILE A 233 4.53 4.82 6.24
N ASN A 234 5.36 5.60 6.93
CA ASN A 234 5.53 5.48 8.37
C ASN A 234 4.40 6.19 9.14
N ARG A 235 4.43 6.15 10.47
CA ARG A 235 3.43 6.81 11.32
C ARG A 235 3.35 8.33 11.13
N ASN A 236 4.45 8.97 10.73
CA ASN A 236 4.49 10.41 10.47
C ASN A 236 4.01 10.75 9.05
N GLY A 237 3.68 9.75 8.23
CA GLY A 237 3.26 9.92 6.85
C GLY A 237 4.42 10.02 5.86
N THR A 238 5.67 9.87 6.28
CA THR A 238 6.82 9.85 5.37
C THR A 238 6.71 8.64 4.44
N PHE A 239 6.94 8.84 3.15
CA PHE A 239 6.91 7.75 2.18
C PHE A 239 8.10 6.81 2.36
N ILE A 240 7.81 5.56 2.70
CA ILE A 240 8.75 4.43 2.67
C ILE A 240 8.90 3.93 1.23
N THR A 241 7.81 3.95 0.45
CA THR A 241 7.81 3.63 -0.97
C THR A 241 7.00 4.68 -1.72
N HIS A 242 7.47 5.05 -2.92
CA HIS A 242 6.76 5.95 -3.82
C HIS A 242 7.15 5.65 -5.27
N PRO A 243 6.22 5.69 -6.27
CA PRO A 243 6.57 5.49 -7.68
C PRO A 243 7.63 6.46 -8.21
N ILE A 244 7.68 7.66 -7.65
CA ILE A 244 8.74 8.66 -7.91
C ILE A 244 9.76 8.55 -6.79
N GLY A 245 10.94 7.98 -7.09
CA GLY A 245 11.98 7.69 -6.08
C GLY A 245 12.41 8.89 -5.25
N SER A 246 12.49 10.10 -5.83
CA SER A 246 12.85 11.32 -5.11
C SER A 246 11.86 11.76 -4.02
N ARG A 247 10.69 11.13 -3.95
CA ARG A 247 9.72 11.39 -2.88
C ARG A 247 9.84 10.43 -1.70
N VAL A 248 10.59 9.35 -1.86
CA VAL A 248 10.93 8.47 -0.73
C VAL A 248 11.79 9.26 0.23
N MET A 249 11.45 9.24 1.51
CA MET A 249 12.04 9.99 2.63
C MET A 249 11.79 11.50 2.64
N GLU A 250 11.59 12.13 1.48
CA GLU A 250 11.41 13.59 1.39
C GLU A 250 9.93 14.02 1.39
N GLY A 251 9.03 13.16 0.93
CA GLY A 251 7.60 13.44 0.85
C GLY A 251 6.83 12.97 2.07
N VAL A 252 5.84 13.76 2.49
CA VAL A 252 4.90 13.40 3.55
C VAL A 252 3.50 13.25 2.96
N PHE A 253 2.94 12.03 3.03
CA PHE A 253 1.62 11.67 2.52
C PHE A 253 0.51 12.58 3.05
N PHE A 254 0.55 12.88 4.36
CA PHE A 254 -0.47 13.70 5.01
C PHE A 254 -0.54 15.14 4.48
N ASN A 255 0.57 15.70 3.96
CA ASN A 255 0.58 17.04 3.37
C ASN A 255 -0.26 17.14 2.09
N HIS A 256 -0.56 16.02 1.46
CA HIS A 256 -1.35 15.93 0.23
C HIS A 256 -2.80 15.50 0.46
N LEU A 257 -3.15 15.23 1.72
CA LEU A 257 -4.47 14.76 2.11
C LEU A 257 -5.31 15.93 2.65
N LYS A 258 -6.53 16.10 2.13
CA LYS A 258 -7.49 17.09 2.63
C LYS A 258 -8.86 16.46 2.79
N GLY A 259 -9.62 16.89 3.79
CA GLY A 259 -10.99 16.46 3.99
C GLY A 259 -11.94 16.95 2.90
N THR A 260 -13.04 16.24 2.70
CA THR A 260 -14.17 16.64 1.87
C THR A 260 -15.41 16.72 2.77
N GLY A 261 -16.11 17.87 2.77
CA GLY A 261 -17.32 18.07 3.58
C GLY A 261 -17.04 18.07 5.09
N ASP A 262 -17.97 17.48 5.88
CA ASP A 262 -17.94 17.49 7.35
C ASP A 262 -16.99 16.44 7.97
N PHE A 263 -16.14 15.81 7.18
CA PHE A 263 -15.22 14.78 7.68
C PHE A 263 -13.95 15.41 8.26
N ASP A 264 -13.69 15.10 9.53
CA ASP A 264 -12.48 15.56 10.23
C ASP A 264 -11.26 14.75 9.77
N ILE A 265 -10.51 15.34 8.85
CA ILE A 265 -9.29 14.75 8.30
C ILE A 265 -8.16 14.72 9.36
N GLU A 266 -8.14 15.68 10.28
CA GLU A 266 -7.13 15.77 11.34
C GLU A 266 -7.27 14.58 12.30
N LEU A 267 -8.51 14.23 12.64
CA LEU A 267 -8.80 13.04 13.46
C LEU A 267 -8.38 11.75 12.74
N LEU A 268 -8.59 11.64 11.42
CA LEU A 268 -8.11 10.48 10.67
C LEU A 268 -6.58 10.38 10.70
N ILE A 269 -5.88 11.48 10.44
CA ILE A 269 -4.42 11.55 10.48
C ILE A 269 -3.91 11.16 11.88
N GLU A 270 -4.55 11.66 12.93
CA GLU A 270 -4.21 11.29 14.32
C GLU A 270 -4.39 9.79 14.56
N LYS A 271 -5.51 9.20 14.13
CA LYS A 271 -5.75 7.76 14.24
C LYS A 271 -4.72 6.95 13.45
N MET A 272 -4.32 7.41 12.26
CA MET A 272 -3.27 6.78 11.47
C MET A 272 -1.93 6.82 12.21
N LYS A 273 -1.54 7.96 12.78
CA LYS A 273 -0.33 8.12 13.59
C LYS A 273 -0.32 7.20 14.82
N ASN A 274 -1.46 7.03 15.45
CA ASN A 274 -1.61 6.19 16.65
C ASN A 274 -1.86 4.71 16.34
N GLY A 275 -2.00 4.33 15.04
CA GLY A 275 -2.29 2.96 14.62
C GLY A 275 -3.69 2.47 15.02
N THR A 276 -4.63 3.38 15.32
CA THR A 276 -6.01 3.07 15.77
C THR A 276 -7.06 3.23 14.67
N VAL A 277 -6.62 3.45 13.44
CA VAL A 277 -7.49 3.62 12.28
C VAL A 277 -8.23 2.31 11.97
N SER A 278 -9.51 2.41 11.59
CA SER A 278 -10.34 1.26 11.20
C SER A 278 -10.63 1.22 9.71
N GLU A 279 -10.82 0.02 9.14
CA GLU A 279 -11.13 -0.17 7.71
C GLU A 279 -12.41 0.56 7.28
N LYS A 280 -13.38 0.78 8.19
CA LYS A 280 -14.61 1.51 7.89
C LYS A 280 -14.38 2.97 7.48
N GLU A 281 -13.24 3.55 7.83
CA GLU A 281 -12.89 4.92 7.44
C GLU A 281 -12.42 5.00 5.99
N SER A 282 -12.10 3.88 5.34
CA SER A 282 -11.72 3.80 3.93
C SER A 282 -12.85 4.09 2.95
N GLU A 283 -14.11 4.01 3.37
CA GLU A 283 -15.28 4.27 2.50
C GLU A 283 -15.56 5.76 2.26
N LYS A 284 -14.82 6.63 2.93
CA LYS A 284 -15.00 8.09 2.81
C LYS A 284 -14.20 8.66 1.67
N LYS A 285 -14.68 9.78 1.14
CA LYS A 285 -13.98 10.53 0.09
C LYS A 285 -13.03 11.55 0.72
N PHE A 286 -11.84 11.65 0.12
CA PHE A 286 -10.79 12.61 0.50
C PHE A 286 -10.27 13.30 -0.75
N LEU A 287 -9.64 14.45 -0.59
CA LEU A 287 -8.83 15.05 -1.63
C LEU A 287 -7.38 14.61 -1.44
N PHE A 288 -6.84 13.91 -2.44
CA PHE A 288 -5.43 13.57 -2.51
C PHE A 288 -4.81 14.24 -3.74
N TYR A 289 -3.80 15.07 -3.54
CA TYR A 289 -3.31 16.00 -4.56
C TYR A 289 -4.42 16.82 -5.24
N GLY A 290 -5.44 17.20 -4.48
CA GLY A 290 -6.58 17.98 -4.98
C GLY A 290 -7.62 17.18 -5.74
N GLN A 291 -7.49 15.84 -5.80
CA GLN A 291 -8.42 14.95 -6.48
C GLN A 291 -9.23 14.12 -5.48
N GLU A 292 -10.56 14.07 -5.66
CA GLU A 292 -11.42 13.18 -4.88
C GLU A 292 -11.03 11.71 -5.06
N SER A 293 -10.70 11.06 -3.94
CA SER A 293 -10.22 9.69 -3.91
C SER A 293 -10.78 8.93 -2.71
N TYR A 294 -10.88 7.62 -2.83
CA TYR A 294 -11.03 6.69 -1.71
C TYR A 294 -9.65 6.27 -1.24
N LEU A 295 -9.51 6.11 0.09
CA LEU A 295 -8.29 5.61 0.71
C LEU A 295 -8.57 4.25 1.33
N PHE A 296 -7.75 3.26 0.99
CA PHE A 296 -7.70 1.97 1.64
C PHE A 296 -6.37 1.89 2.39
N PHE A 297 -6.40 1.47 3.65
CA PHE A 297 -5.19 1.42 4.46
C PHE A 297 -5.20 0.23 5.42
N THR A 298 -4.01 -0.30 5.70
CA THR A 298 -3.82 -1.36 6.68
C THR A 298 -2.43 -1.25 7.32
N PRO A 299 -2.32 -1.35 8.67
CA PRO A 299 -1.04 -1.38 9.35
C PRO A 299 -0.24 -2.62 8.94
N LEU A 300 1.07 -2.47 8.72
CA LEU A 300 1.97 -3.58 8.45
C LEU A 300 2.48 -4.18 9.76
N LYS A 301 2.20 -5.46 9.95
CA LYS A 301 2.63 -6.18 11.16
C LYS A 301 4.15 -6.17 11.30
N TYR A 302 4.64 -6.05 12.52
CA TYR A 302 6.04 -5.96 12.94
C TYR A 302 6.74 -4.65 12.58
N THR A 303 6.04 -3.67 12.02
CA THR A 303 6.59 -2.35 11.68
C THR A 303 5.68 -1.25 12.22
N ASP A 304 6.19 -0.03 12.23
CA ASP A 304 5.39 1.17 12.44
C ASP A 304 4.84 1.73 11.11
N TRP A 305 4.83 0.91 10.06
CA TRP A 305 4.44 1.30 8.72
C TRP A 305 2.98 0.95 8.43
N MET A 306 2.43 1.66 7.48
CA MET A 306 1.07 1.47 6.98
C MET A 306 1.09 1.38 5.46
N MET A 307 0.39 0.41 4.92
CA MET A 307 0.09 0.36 3.49
C MET A 307 -1.15 1.19 3.20
N VAL A 308 -1.07 2.05 2.20
CA VAL A 308 -2.15 2.92 1.75
C VAL A 308 -2.35 2.76 0.26
N THR A 309 -3.58 2.53 -0.19
CA THR A 309 -3.98 2.54 -1.61
C THR A 309 -4.95 3.69 -1.83
N VAL A 310 -4.62 4.56 -2.77
CA VAL A 310 -5.44 5.70 -3.19
C VAL A 310 -6.15 5.35 -4.50
N VAL A 311 -7.46 5.49 -4.53
CA VAL A 311 -8.29 5.18 -5.70
C VAL A 311 -9.12 6.40 -6.07
N PRO A 312 -8.94 7.00 -7.27
CA PRO A 312 -9.74 8.13 -7.72
C PRO A 312 -11.24 7.80 -7.73
N CYS A 313 -12.06 8.61 -7.06
CA CYS A 313 -13.51 8.39 -6.99
C CYS A 313 -14.15 8.35 -8.37
N ARG A 314 -13.70 9.23 -9.26
CA ARG A 314 -14.22 9.34 -10.62
C ARG A 314 -14.18 8.01 -11.38
N THR A 315 -13.13 7.21 -11.19
CA THR A 315 -13.02 5.88 -11.82
C THR A 315 -14.18 4.97 -11.46
N ILE A 316 -14.54 4.92 -10.17
CA ILE A 316 -15.63 4.09 -9.66
C ILE A 316 -16.99 4.68 -10.04
N ASP A 317 -17.16 5.97 -9.84
CA ASP A 317 -18.42 6.68 -10.11
C ASP A 317 -18.79 6.60 -11.60
N MET A 318 -17.83 6.79 -12.52
CA MET A 318 -18.07 6.71 -13.97
C MET A 318 -18.54 5.33 -14.42
N LEU A 319 -18.01 4.26 -13.85
CA LEU A 319 -18.46 2.90 -14.16
C LEU A 319 -19.90 2.68 -13.69
N GLY A 320 -20.22 3.08 -12.47
CA GLY A 320 -21.59 3.01 -11.94
C GLY A 320 -22.59 3.78 -12.81
N ILE A 321 -22.23 4.98 -13.25
CA ILE A 321 -23.03 5.81 -14.17
C ILE A 321 -23.19 5.11 -15.51
N THR A 322 -22.12 4.57 -16.11
CA THR A 322 -22.16 3.92 -17.41
C THR A 322 -23.07 2.71 -17.40
N TYR A 323 -22.94 1.81 -16.42
CA TYR A 323 -23.82 0.65 -16.29
C TYR A 323 -25.27 1.05 -16.02
N GLY A 324 -25.50 2.05 -15.15
CA GLY A 324 -26.82 2.59 -14.88
C GLY A 324 -27.48 3.15 -16.16
N PHE A 325 -26.72 3.89 -16.97
CA PHE A 325 -27.20 4.43 -18.24
C PHE A 325 -27.51 3.33 -19.27
N GLN A 326 -26.68 2.30 -19.39
CA GLN A 326 -26.94 1.15 -20.26
C GLN A 326 -28.29 0.46 -19.92
N ILE A 327 -28.58 0.28 -18.63
CA ILE A 327 -29.86 -0.29 -18.18
C ILE A 327 -31.04 0.61 -18.64
N ILE A 328 -30.89 1.92 -18.48
CA ILE A 328 -31.95 2.88 -18.93
C ILE A 328 -32.18 2.75 -20.43
N VAL A 329 -31.13 2.69 -21.24
CA VAL A 329 -31.24 2.53 -22.70
C VAL A 329 -31.95 1.23 -23.06
N VAL A 330 -31.62 0.11 -22.43
CA VAL A 330 -32.26 -1.18 -22.65
C VAL A 330 -33.76 -1.13 -22.31
N LEU A 331 -34.12 -0.51 -21.17
CA LEU A 331 -35.53 -0.34 -20.76
C LEU A 331 -36.32 0.51 -21.73
N LEU A 332 -35.74 1.62 -22.25
CA LEU A 332 -36.38 2.49 -23.24
C LEU A 332 -36.58 1.75 -24.57
N LEU A 333 -35.62 0.98 -25.05
CA LEU A 333 -35.73 0.17 -26.24
C LEU A 333 -36.82 -0.91 -26.10
N ALA A 334 -36.89 -1.58 -24.95
CA ALA A 334 -37.92 -2.55 -24.65
C ALA A 334 -39.34 -1.90 -24.65
N MET A 335 -39.44 -0.74 -23.99
CA MET A 335 -40.68 0.04 -23.99
C MET A 335 -41.12 0.43 -25.42
N LEU A 336 -40.19 0.96 -26.23
CA LEU A 336 -40.46 1.34 -27.62
C LEU A 336 -40.93 0.13 -28.43
N SER A 337 -40.28 -1.02 -28.27
CA SER A 337 -40.69 -2.26 -28.96
C SER A 337 -42.10 -2.69 -28.59
N ILE A 338 -42.49 -2.61 -27.32
CA ILE A 338 -43.85 -2.95 -26.86
C ILE A 338 -44.85 -1.97 -27.44
N LEU A 339 -44.54 -0.67 -27.45
CA LEU A 339 -45.45 0.33 -28.04
C LEU A 339 -45.68 0.14 -29.55
N ILE A 340 -44.59 -0.20 -30.29
CA ILE A 340 -44.69 -0.50 -31.73
C ILE A 340 -45.57 -1.75 -31.96
N LEU A 341 -45.34 -2.82 -31.22
CA LEU A 341 -46.11 -4.06 -31.33
C LEU A 341 -47.59 -3.79 -31.00
N ASN A 342 -47.86 -3.05 -29.93
CA ASN A 342 -49.22 -2.69 -29.53
C ASN A 342 -49.92 -1.85 -30.63
N PHE A 343 -49.21 -0.85 -31.17
CA PHE A 343 -49.72 -0.02 -32.25
C PHE A 343 -50.06 -0.85 -33.50
N LEU A 344 -49.15 -1.73 -33.93
CA LEU A 344 -49.33 -2.63 -35.08
C LEU A 344 -50.50 -3.60 -34.87
N PHE A 345 -50.68 -4.10 -33.64
CA PHE A 345 -51.75 -5.01 -33.28
C PHE A 345 -53.14 -4.31 -33.37
N ILE A 346 -53.26 -3.09 -32.83
CA ILE A 346 -54.47 -2.32 -32.87
C ILE A 346 -54.77 -1.85 -34.31
N TRP A 347 -53.69 -1.51 -35.06
CA TRP A 347 -53.83 -1.03 -36.44
C TRP A 347 -54.27 -2.14 -37.40
N ARG A 348 -53.96 -3.41 -37.15
CA ARG A 348 -54.35 -4.56 -37.95
C ARG A 348 -55.79 -5.03 -37.66
N ARG A 349 -56.41 -4.63 -36.58
CA ARG A 349 -57.81 -4.88 -36.24
C ARG A 349 -58.72 -3.74 -36.74
#